data_7daaad5b363070ed5bf4d33f2a56137f
#
_entry.id   7daaad5b363070ed5bf4d33f2a56137f
#
_cell.length_a   1.000
_cell.length_b   1.000
_cell.length_c   1.000
_cell.angle_alpha   90.00
_cell.angle_beta   90.00
_cell.angle_gamma   90.00
#
_symmetry.space_group_name_H-M   'P 1'
#
loop_
_entity.id
_entity.type
_entity.pdbx_description
1 polymer ?
#
loop_
_entity_poly.entity_id
_entity_poly.type
_entity_poly.pdbx_seq_one_letter_code
_entity_poly.pdbx_strand_id
1 'polypeptide(L)'
;MVNAFIIRFFAALMGNVFIQLLLIAVCADMVFGSLRAAKYHCWNSAVGIDGAIRKAGMLACVLLFTAIDMMMHVDVLGWLPVDIRNTLDACGIVKMGITELFALLFILYEATSVLKNMLLCGLPVPAGLREKLGAWLSTMTEETNVDMVTEKKTPAPIEDASTAAAVRRTYEDDREDSGLMEE
;
A
#
# COMPACT_ATOMS: atom_id res chain seq x y z
N MET A 1 -21.32 -32.07 7.78
CA MET A 1 -19.86 -31.87 7.75
C MET A 1 -19.46 -30.49 7.26
N VAL A 2 -19.98 -29.98 6.15
CA VAL A 2 -19.64 -28.67 5.58
C VAL A 2 -19.89 -27.50 6.55
N ASN A 3 -21.04 -27.45 7.20
CA ASN A 3 -21.38 -26.38 8.15
C ASN A 3 -20.41 -26.33 9.36
N ALA A 4 -19.96 -27.49 9.85
CA ALA A 4 -19.01 -27.53 10.95
C ALA A 4 -17.61 -27.04 10.53
N PHE A 5 -17.20 -27.30 9.30
CA PHE A 5 -15.93 -26.77 8.75
C PHE A 5 -16.01 -25.23 8.60
N ILE A 6 -17.10 -24.73 8.03
CA ILE A 6 -17.29 -23.28 7.85
C ILE A 6 -17.25 -22.55 9.20
N ILE A 7 -17.96 -23.06 10.21
CA ILE A 7 -17.97 -22.44 11.54
C ILE A 7 -16.55 -22.43 12.15
N ARG A 8 -15.83 -23.54 12.06
CA ARG A 8 -14.43 -23.62 12.56
C ARG A 8 -13.50 -22.68 11.80
N PHE A 9 -13.68 -22.56 10.47
CA PHE A 9 -12.89 -21.66 9.63
C PHE A 9 -13.09 -20.20 10.04
N PHE A 10 -14.32 -19.76 10.18
CA PHE A 10 -14.60 -18.39 10.64
C PHE A 10 -14.14 -18.16 12.09
N ALA A 11 -14.28 -19.14 12.97
CA ALA A 11 -13.76 -19.05 14.33
C ALA A 11 -12.22 -18.93 14.35
N ALA A 12 -11.51 -19.68 13.49
CA ALA A 12 -10.07 -19.58 13.35
C ALA A 12 -9.64 -18.20 12.83
N LEU A 13 -10.34 -17.65 11.81
CA LEU A 13 -10.07 -16.31 11.28
C LEU A 13 -10.27 -15.21 12.34
N MET A 14 -11.41 -15.23 13.03
CA MET A 14 -11.74 -14.20 14.02
C MET A 14 -10.93 -14.30 15.30
N GLY A 15 -10.48 -15.52 15.66
CA GLY A 15 -9.65 -15.75 16.84
C GLY A 15 -8.16 -15.50 16.64
N ASN A 16 -7.71 -15.31 15.39
CA ASN A 16 -6.29 -15.17 15.09
C ASN A 16 -5.83 -13.72 15.24
N VAL A 17 -4.94 -13.47 16.20
CA VAL A 17 -4.43 -12.12 16.52
C VAL A 17 -3.65 -11.52 15.34
N PHE A 18 -2.88 -12.33 14.58
CA PHE A 18 -2.14 -11.82 13.43
C PHE A 18 -3.07 -11.34 12.31
N ILE A 19 -4.20 -12.03 12.09
CA ILE A 19 -5.20 -11.60 11.11
C ILE A 19 -5.87 -10.30 11.56
N GLN A 20 -6.21 -10.18 12.84
CA GLN A 20 -6.77 -8.94 13.39
C GLN A 20 -5.79 -7.77 13.25
N LEU A 21 -4.50 -7.98 13.56
CA LEU A 21 -3.46 -6.96 13.37
C LEU A 21 -3.27 -6.59 11.90
N LEU A 22 -3.33 -7.57 11.00
CA LEU A 22 -3.27 -7.30 9.56
C LEU A 22 -4.43 -6.41 9.11
N LEU A 23 -5.65 -6.71 9.55
CA LEU A 23 -6.83 -5.89 9.21
C LEU A 23 -6.67 -4.45 9.73
N ILE A 24 -6.15 -4.29 10.95
CA ILE A 24 -5.86 -2.96 11.51
C ILE A 24 -4.80 -2.23 10.67
N ALA A 25 -3.72 -2.93 10.27
CA ALA A 25 -2.66 -2.36 9.46
C ALA A 25 -3.16 -1.92 8.07
N VAL A 26 -3.99 -2.75 7.42
CA VAL A 26 -4.64 -2.43 6.14
C VAL A 26 -5.55 -1.20 6.28
N CYS A 27 -6.37 -1.14 7.33
CA CYS A 27 -7.23 0.02 7.59
C CYS A 27 -6.39 1.29 7.85
N ALA A 28 -5.33 1.18 8.63
CA ALA A 28 -4.43 2.30 8.92
C ALA A 28 -3.78 2.82 7.62
N ASP A 29 -3.26 1.93 6.75
CA ASP A 29 -2.69 2.35 5.48
C ASP A 29 -3.71 3.05 4.58
N MET A 30 -4.94 2.56 4.50
CA MET A 30 -6.01 3.22 3.74
C MET A 30 -6.32 4.62 4.29
N VAL A 31 -6.35 4.79 5.60
CA VAL A 31 -6.58 6.10 6.25
C VAL A 31 -5.43 7.05 5.94
N PHE A 32 -4.16 6.65 6.18
CA PHE A 32 -3.01 7.51 5.93
C PHE A 32 -2.80 7.80 4.44
N GLY A 33 -3.07 6.84 3.56
CA GLY A 33 -3.06 7.06 2.12
C GLY A 33 -4.12 8.08 1.68
N SER A 34 -5.33 8.00 2.23
CA SER A 34 -6.41 8.97 1.97
C SER A 34 -6.07 10.36 2.51
N LEU A 35 -5.48 10.46 3.72
CA LEU A 35 -5.01 11.72 4.29
C LEU A 35 -3.93 12.37 3.43
N ARG A 36 -3.00 11.57 2.88
CA ARG A 36 -1.99 12.05 1.93
C ARG A 36 -2.64 12.62 0.68
N ALA A 37 -3.56 11.87 0.05
CA ALA A 37 -4.27 12.32 -1.15
C ALA A 37 -5.07 13.60 -0.90
N ALA A 38 -5.72 13.73 0.26
CA ALA A 38 -6.44 14.92 0.66
C ALA A 38 -5.48 16.12 0.85
N LYS A 39 -4.35 15.92 1.54
CA LYS A 39 -3.36 16.98 1.80
C LYS A 39 -2.78 17.57 0.51
N TYR A 40 -2.48 16.74 -0.47
CA TYR A 40 -1.87 17.19 -1.73
C TYR A 40 -2.89 17.45 -2.85
N HIS A 41 -4.19 17.34 -2.57
CA HIS A 41 -5.27 17.49 -3.55
C HIS A 41 -5.12 16.61 -4.80
N CYS A 42 -4.43 15.45 -4.67
CA CYS A 42 -4.16 14.52 -5.78
C CYS A 42 -4.90 13.20 -5.59
N TRP A 43 -6.21 13.24 -5.78
CA TRP A 43 -7.02 12.04 -5.83
C TRP A 43 -6.85 11.35 -7.19
N ASN A 44 -6.21 10.18 -7.19
CA ASN A 44 -6.09 9.36 -8.39
C ASN A 44 -6.78 8.02 -8.16
N SER A 45 -7.91 7.82 -8.84
CA SER A 45 -8.71 6.59 -8.73
C SER A 45 -7.93 5.35 -9.17
N ALA A 46 -7.05 5.46 -10.16
CA ALA A 46 -6.24 4.33 -10.63
C ALA A 46 -5.28 3.82 -9.56
N VAL A 47 -4.60 4.72 -8.85
CA VAL A 47 -3.70 4.38 -7.72
C VAL A 47 -4.49 3.77 -6.56
N GLY A 48 -5.68 4.30 -6.29
CA GLY A 48 -6.57 3.76 -5.26
C GLY A 48 -7.04 2.34 -5.56
N ILE A 49 -7.40 2.06 -6.81
CA ILE A 49 -7.83 0.73 -7.28
C ILE A 49 -6.67 -0.27 -7.20
N ASP A 50 -5.47 0.11 -7.65
CA ASP A 50 -4.29 -0.76 -7.59
C ASP A 50 -3.93 -1.13 -6.14
N GLY A 51 -3.95 -0.16 -5.23
CA GLY A 51 -3.80 -0.41 -3.81
C GLY A 51 -4.87 -1.35 -3.23
N ALA A 52 -6.13 -1.19 -3.64
CA ALA A 52 -7.24 -2.06 -3.20
C ALA A 52 -7.08 -3.50 -3.73
N ILE A 53 -6.65 -3.68 -4.98
CA ILE A 53 -6.38 -5.00 -5.57
C ILE A 53 -5.29 -5.73 -4.80
N ARG A 54 -4.17 -5.05 -4.47
CA ARG A 54 -3.09 -5.64 -3.67
C ARG A 54 -3.58 -6.08 -2.29
N LYS A 55 -4.36 -5.26 -1.60
CA LYS A 55 -4.93 -5.58 -0.29
C LYS A 55 -5.92 -6.75 -0.36
N ALA A 56 -6.77 -6.78 -1.36
CA ALA A 56 -7.68 -7.90 -1.62
C ALA A 56 -6.90 -9.20 -1.86
N GLY A 57 -5.80 -9.14 -2.62
CA GLY A 57 -4.91 -10.27 -2.85
C GLY A 57 -4.26 -10.80 -1.56
N MET A 58 -3.75 -9.91 -0.70
CA MET A 58 -3.19 -10.30 0.60
C MET A 58 -4.22 -10.98 1.50
N LEU A 59 -5.43 -10.43 1.58
CA LEU A 59 -6.52 -11.02 2.37
C LEU A 59 -6.95 -12.38 1.79
N ALA A 60 -7.03 -12.50 0.46
CA ALA A 60 -7.33 -13.77 -0.19
C ALA A 60 -6.25 -14.84 0.10
N CYS A 61 -4.96 -14.47 0.09
CA CYS A 61 -3.87 -15.36 0.48
C CYS A 61 -4.02 -15.83 1.94
N VAL A 62 -4.33 -14.93 2.87
CA VAL A 62 -4.53 -15.28 4.28
C VAL A 62 -5.70 -16.25 4.45
N LEU A 63 -6.82 -16.03 3.74
CA LEU A 63 -7.95 -16.96 3.74
C LEU A 63 -7.55 -18.35 3.23
N LEU A 64 -6.79 -18.41 2.13
CA LEU A 64 -6.30 -19.66 1.57
C LEU A 64 -5.37 -20.39 2.56
N PHE A 65 -4.39 -19.69 3.15
CA PHE A 65 -3.45 -20.28 4.09
C PHE A 65 -4.15 -20.74 5.37
N THR A 66 -5.17 -20.02 5.86
CA THR A 66 -5.98 -20.49 6.99
C THR A 66 -6.68 -21.81 6.67
N ALA A 67 -7.21 -21.97 5.46
CA ALA A 67 -7.80 -23.25 5.05
C ALA A 67 -6.75 -24.37 4.99
N ILE A 68 -5.55 -24.08 4.47
CA ILE A 68 -4.43 -25.03 4.41
C ILE A 68 -3.98 -25.42 5.84
N ASP A 69 -3.78 -24.46 6.73
CA ASP A 69 -3.36 -24.72 8.11
C ASP A 69 -4.38 -25.57 8.88
N MET A 70 -5.67 -25.36 8.64
CA MET A 70 -6.73 -26.20 9.22
C MET A 70 -6.70 -27.64 8.72
N MET A 71 -6.23 -27.87 7.50
CA MET A 71 -6.15 -29.21 6.92
C MET A 71 -4.83 -29.90 7.25
N MET A 72 -3.71 -29.18 7.24
CA MET A 72 -2.36 -29.76 7.34
C MET A 72 -1.72 -29.59 8.72
N HIS A 73 -2.25 -28.70 9.57
CA HIS A 73 -1.71 -28.41 10.91
C HIS A 73 -0.20 -28.13 10.91
N VAL A 74 0.24 -27.25 9.99
CA VAL A 74 1.65 -26.89 9.84
C VAL A 74 2.10 -26.08 11.06
N ASP A 75 3.28 -26.41 11.58
CA ASP A 75 3.96 -25.63 12.63
C ASP A 75 5.33 -25.16 12.14
N VAL A 76 5.41 -23.91 11.76
CA VAL A 76 6.63 -23.28 11.24
C VAL A 76 7.69 -23.13 12.33
N LEU A 77 7.29 -22.96 13.61
CA LEU A 77 8.22 -22.84 14.73
C LEU A 77 9.02 -24.12 14.92
N GLY A 78 8.45 -25.28 14.55
CA GLY A 78 9.14 -26.55 14.61
C GLY A 78 10.44 -26.61 13.79
N TRP A 79 10.58 -25.77 12.78
CA TRP A 79 11.75 -25.71 11.90
C TRP A 79 12.81 -24.72 12.36
N LEU A 80 12.51 -23.87 13.35
CA LEU A 80 13.43 -22.87 13.86
C LEU A 80 14.40 -23.44 14.90
N PRO A 81 15.64 -22.88 14.99
CA PRO A 81 16.56 -23.18 16.07
C PRO A 81 15.92 -22.96 17.45
N VAL A 82 16.33 -23.78 18.43
CA VAL A 82 15.76 -23.79 19.78
C VAL A 82 15.83 -22.41 20.45
N ASP A 83 16.93 -21.69 20.28
CA ASP A 83 17.13 -20.36 20.87
C ASP A 83 16.10 -19.32 20.37
N ILE A 84 15.81 -19.35 19.07
CA ILE A 84 14.80 -18.47 18.46
C ILE A 84 13.41 -18.87 18.96
N ARG A 85 13.12 -20.17 19.03
CA ARG A 85 11.85 -20.68 19.51
C ARG A 85 11.61 -20.28 20.98
N ASN A 86 12.59 -20.41 21.84
CA ASN A 86 12.50 -20.02 23.25
C ASN A 86 12.25 -18.51 23.40
N THR A 87 12.87 -17.69 22.53
CA THR A 87 12.66 -16.24 22.49
C THR A 87 11.22 -15.91 22.09
N LEU A 88 10.69 -16.57 21.06
CA LEU A 88 9.31 -16.38 20.60
C LEU A 88 8.30 -16.86 21.65
N ASP A 89 8.57 -17.99 22.31
CA ASP A 89 7.74 -18.50 23.39
C ASP A 89 7.69 -17.52 24.57
N ALA A 90 8.83 -16.95 24.94
CA ALA A 90 8.89 -15.89 25.95
C ALA A 90 8.09 -14.62 25.56
N CYS A 91 7.91 -14.38 24.27
CA CYS A 91 7.03 -13.33 23.75
C CYS A 91 5.55 -13.75 23.64
N GLY A 92 5.21 -15.00 24.04
CA GLY A 92 3.86 -15.54 23.97
C GLY A 92 3.49 -16.16 22.61
N ILE A 93 4.46 -16.33 21.71
CA ILE A 93 4.26 -16.96 20.40
C ILE A 93 4.67 -18.43 20.49
N VAL A 94 3.74 -19.25 20.96
CA VAL A 94 3.98 -20.70 21.22
C VAL A 94 3.80 -21.55 19.96
N LYS A 95 3.01 -21.07 19.00
CA LYS A 95 2.69 -21.77 17.76
C LYS A 95 2.54 -20.76 16.61
N MET A 96 3.07 -21.10 15.43
CA MET A 96 2.95 -20.30 14.24
C MET A 96 2.73 -21.21 13.03
N GLY A 97 1.57 -21.09 12.40
CA GLY A 97 1.27 -21.74 11.13
C GLY A 97 1.76 -20.92 9.92
N ILE A 98 1.44 -21.39 8.74
CA ILE A 98 1.70 -20.65 7.49
C ILE A 98 0.91 -19.34 7.48
N THR A 99 -0.31 -19.37 7.98
CA THR A 99 -1.20 -18.18 8.05
C THR A 99 -0.55 -17.06 8.85
N GLU A 100 -0.05 -17.34 10.07
CA GLU A 100 0.57 -16.34 10.94
C GLU A 100 1.86 -15.80 10.34
N LEU A 101 2.66 -16.67 9.69
CA LEU A 101 3.89 -16.25 9.02
C LEU A 101 3.60 -15.25 7.90
N PHE A 102 2.68 -15.57 7.01
CA PHE A 102 2.33 -14.66 5.90
C PHE A 102 1.58 -13.41 6.39
N ALA A 103 0.70 -13.55 7.39
CA ALA A 103 0.06 -12.39 8.00
C ALA A 103 1.10 -11.43 8.59
N LEU A 104 2.13 -11.93 9.27
CA LEU A 104 3.24 -11.12 9.78
C LEU A 104 4.00 -10.40 8.66
N LEU A 105 4.33 -11.09 7.56
CA LEU A 105 4.98 -10.47 6.40
C LEU A 105 4.11 -9.36 5.79
N PHE A 106 2.81 -9.58 5.68
CA PHE A 106 1.88 -8.57 5.17
C PHE A 106 1.70 -7.40 6.14
N ILE A 107 1.69 -7.65 7.46
CA ILE A 107 1.70 -6.58 8.48
C ILE A 107 2.94 -5.70 8.33
N LEU A 108 4.13 -6.30 8.16
CA LEU A 108 5.37 -5.55 7.95
C LEU A 108 5.30 -4.72 6.65
N TYR A 109 4.76 -5.28 5.58
CA TYR A 109 4.54 -4.57 4.32
C TYR A 109 3.59 -3.36 4.51
N GLU A 110 2.42 -3.55 5.11
CA GLU A 110 1.46 -2.48 5.38
C GLU A 110 2.03 -1.43 6.35
N ALA A 111 2.79 -1.86 7.37
CA ALA A 111 3.45 -0.94 8.32
C ALA A 111 4.44 0.00 7.60
N THR A 112 5.19 -0.49 6.61
CA THR A 112 6.08 0.36 5.82
C THR A 112 5.32 1.36 4.95
N SER A 113 4.19 0.95 4.38
CA SER A 113 3.30 1.83 3.62
C SER A 113 2.68 2.92 4.52
N VAL A 114 2.22 2.55 5.72
CA VAL A 114 1.74 3.51 6.73
C VAL A 114 2.81 4.53 7.08
N LEU A 115 4.04 4.07 7.38
CA LEU A 115 5.16 4.95 7.72
C LEU A 115 5.52 5.90 6.56
N LYS A 116 5.52 5.39 5.31
CA LYS A 116 5.70 6.22 4.11
C LYS A 116 4.63 7.32 4.03
N ASN A 117 3.37 6.95 4.19
CA ASN A 117 2.26 7.90 4.13
C ASN A 117 2.32 8.92 5.27
N MET A 118 2.72 8.51 6.49
CA MET A 118 2.94 9.42 7.63
C MET A 118 4.03 10.44 7.33
N LEU A 119 5.18 10.00 6.79
CA LEU A 119 6.29 10.88 6.40
C LEU A 119 5.85 11.92 5.37
N LEU A 120 5.15 11.49 4.32
CA LEU A 120 4.63 12.36 3.28
C LEU A 120 3.57 13.32 3.81
N CYS A 121 2.76 12.92 4.78
CA CYS A 121 1.85 13.83 5.48
C CYS A 121 2.55 14.85 6.39
N GLY A 122 3.87 14.74 6.60
CA GLY A 122 4.63 15.62 7.47
C GLY A 122 4.42 15.35 8.97
N LEU A 123 3.96 14.15 9.31
CA LEU A 123 3.84 13.73 10.71
C LEU A 123 5.24 13.53 11.32
N PRO A 124 5.40 13.79 12.64
CA PRO A 124 6.68 13.63 13.30
C PRO A 124 7.08 12.15 13.35
N VAL A 125 8.11 11.79 12.58
CA VAL A 125 8.74 10.47 12.61
C VAL A 125 10.17 10.65 13.14
N PRO A 126 10.65 9.78 14.07
CA PRO A 126 12.00 9.86 14.61
C PRO A 126 13.06 9.90 13.49
N ALA A 127 14.07 10.79 13.64
CA ALA A 127 15.06 11.07 12.60
C ALA A 127 15.78 9.80 12.09
N GLY A 128 16.21 8.92 13.00
CA GLY A 128 16.89 7.67 12.62
C GLY A 128 16.00 6.68 11.87
N LEU A 129 14.68 6.73 12.08
CA LEU A 129 13.73 5.91 11.32
C LEU A 129 13.46 6.52 9.94
N ARG A 130 13.40 7.86 9.87
CA ARG A 130 13.25 8.61 8.61
C ARG A 130 14.38 8.31 7.62
N GLU A 131 15.63 8.31 8.09
CA GLU A 131 16.80 8.05 7.26
C GLU A 131 16.82 6.62 6.73
N LYS A 132 16.59 5.64 7.60
CA LYS A 132 16.53 4.22 7.20
C LYS A 132 15.36 3.92 6.26
N LEU A 133 14.19 4.47 6.52
CA LEU A 133 13.03 4.34 5.65
C LEU A 133 13.25 5.04 4.30
N GLY A 134 13.88 6.22 4.27
CA GLY A 134 14.21 6.93 3.04
C GLY A 134 15.12 6.11 2.15
N ALA A 135 16.20 5.54 2.71
CA ALA A 135 17.11 4.66 1.97
C ALA A 135 16.43 3.37 1.49
N TRP A 136 15.58 2.78 2.31
CA TRP A 136 14.89 1.52 1.96
C TRP A 136 13.76 1.74 0.96
N LEU A 137 12.99 2.83 1.10
CA LEU A 137 11.95 3.21 0.16
C LEU A 137 12.50 3.56 -1.23
N SER A 138 13.69 4.16 -1.31
CA SER A 138 14.34 4.45 -2.60
C SER A 138 14.75 3.19 -3.38
N THR A 139 14.95 2.08 -2.69
CA THR A 139 15.31 0.80 -3.32
C THR A 139 14.10 -0.07 -3.69
N MET A 140 12.94 0.18 -3.09
CA MET A 140 11.79 -0.73 -3.21
C MET A 140 10.65 -0.23 -4.10
N THR A 141 10.63 1.02 -4.57
CA THR A 141 9.41 1.53 -5.19
C THR A 141 9.66 2.27 -6.50
N GLU A 142 9.19 1.65 -7.59
CA GLU A 142 8.80 2.37 -8.81
C GLU A 142 7.74 3.46 -8.51
N GLU A 143 6.93 3.29 -7.46
CA GLU A 143 5.95 4.26 -6.97
C GLU A 143 6.58 5.57 -6.47
N THR A 144 7.81 5.55 -5.93
CA THR A 144 8.53 6.78 -5.52
C THR A 144 8.94 7.63 -6.72
N ASN A 145 9.17 7.03 -7.88
CA ASN A 145 9.50 7.78 -9.09
C ASN A 145 8.30 8.56 -9.65
N VAL A 146 7.09 8.02 -9.49
CA VAL A 146 5.86 8.71 -9.90
C VAL A 146 5.60 9.94 -9.01
N ASP A 147 5.82 9.80 -7.69
CA ASP A 147 5.60 10.90 -6.74
C ASP A 147 6.67 12.01 -6.89
N MET A 148 7.94 11.67 -7.18
CA MET A 148 9.00 12.66 -7.42
C MET A 148 8.90 13.34 -8.79
N VAL A 149 8.34 12.68 -9.79
CA VAL A 149 8.11 13.28 -11.11
C VAL A 149 6.95 14.27 -11.05
N THR A 150 5.96 14.04 -10.18
CA THR A 150 4.84 14.97 -9.97
C THR A 150 5.26 16.21 -9.18
N GLU A 151 6.21 16.08 -8.26
CA GLU A 151 6.75 17.21 -7.49
C GLU A 151 7.66 18.12 -8.35
N LYS A 152 8.28 17.57 -9.41
CA LYS A 152 9.09 18.34 -10.37
C LYS A 152 8.29 19.00 -11.47
N LYS A 153 6.98 18.75 -11.58
CA LYS A 153 6.05 19.43 -12.47
C LYS A 153 5.19 20.45 -11.73
N THR A 154 5.80 21.27 -10.90
CA THR A 154 5.26 22.61 -10.66
C THR A 154 5.53 23.37 -11.98
N PRO A 155 4.54 23.83 -12.71
CA PRO A 155 4.79 24.70 -13.86
C PRO A 155 5.52 25.91 -13.32
N ALA A 156 6.70 26.18 -13.88
CA ALA A 156 7.37 27.46 -13.68
C ALA A 156 6.35 28.59 -13.89
N PRO A 157 6.42 29.67 -13.14
CA PRO A 157 5.57 30.83 -13.38
C PRO A 157 5.70 31.18 -14.86
N ILE A 158 4.58 31.35 -15.53
CA ILE A 158 4.53 31.79 -16.92
C ILE A 158 5.03 33.24 -16.92
N GLU A 159 6.32 33.41 -16.98
CA GLU A 159 6.99 34.65 -17.33
C GLU A 159 7.26 34.58 -18.85
N ASP A 160 6.24 34.86 -19.63
CA ASP A 160 6.32 35.59 -20.88
C ASP A 160 4.95 35.68 -21.54
N ALA A 161 4.39 36.85 -21.49
CA ALA A 161 3.17 37.24 -22.22
C ALA A 161 3.32 37.05 -23.76
N SER A 162 4.54 36.83 -24.24
CA SER A 162 4.90 36.60 -25.65
C SER A 162 4.52 35.21 -26.12
N THR A 163 4.68 34.17 -25.23
CA THR A 163 4.39 32.78 -25.58
C THR A 163 2.88 32.49 -25.57
N ALA A 164 2.12 33.17 -24.73
CA ALA A 164 0.66 33.07 -24.70
C ALA A 164 0.02 33.70 -25.93
N ALA A 165 0.63 34.78 -26.49
CA ALA A 165 0.18 35.41 -27.72
C ALA A 165 0.50 34.57 -28.97
N ALA A 166 1.60 33.81 -28.98
CA ALA A 166 1.96 32.92 -30.08
C ALA A 166 1.04 31.69 -30.14
N VAL A 167 0.68 31.09 -29.00
CA VAL A 167 -0.26 29.97 -28.95
C VAL A 167 -1.68 30.39 -29.36
N ARG A 168 -2.11 31.62 -29.04
CA ARG A 168 -3.41 32.12 -29.45
C ARG A 168 -3.52 32.34 -30.97
N ARG A 169 -2.45 32.78 -31.62
CA ARG A 169 -2.43 32.96 -33.08
C ARG A 169 -2.51 31.65 -33.86
N THR A 170 -1.88 30.59 -33.38
CA THR A 170 -1.99 29.26 -34.00
C THR A 170 -3.41 28.68 -33.89
N TYR A 171 -4.14 28.95 -32.81
CA TYR A 171 -5.52 28.48 -32.65
C TYR A 171 -6.53 29.29 -33.45
N GLU A 172 -6.24 30.56 -33.78
CA GLU A 172 -7.10 31.42 -34.63
C GLU A 172 -6.87 31.10 -36.11
N ASP A 173 -5.65 30.81 -36.54
CA ASP A 173 -5.29 30.43 -37.91
C ASP A 173 -5.90 29.09 -38.35
N ASP A 174 -5.90 28.09 -37.45
CA ASP A 174 -6.54 26.78 -37.70
C ASP A 174 -8.07 26.84 -37.77
N ARG A 175 -8.69 27.91 -37.29
CA ARG A 175 -10.14 28.14 -37.36
C ARG A 175 -10.59 28.82 -38.64
N GLU A 176 -9.77 29.66 -39.23
CA GLU A 176 -10.07 30.30 -40.53
C GLU A 176 -9.91 29.32 -41.70
N ASP A 177 -8.96 28.35 -41.58
CA ASP A 177 -8.73 27.36 -42.66
C ASP A 177 -9.80 26.25 -42.68
N SER A 178 -10.50 26.01 -41.54
CA SER A 178 -11.61 25.06 -41.47
C SER A 178 -12.97 25.61 -41.92
N GLY A 179 -13.07 26.93 -42.16
CA GLY A 179 -14.30 27.61 -42.57
C GLY A 179 -14.50 27.74 -44.10
N LEU A 180 -13.53 27.30 -44.92
CA LEU A 180 -13.56 27.46 -46.38
C LEU A 180 -13.91 26.20 -47.18
N MET A 181 -14.44 25.16 -46.53
CA MET A 181 -14.89 23.94 -47.23
C MET A 181 -16.39 23.62 -47.09
N GLU A 182 -17.23 24.61 -46.91
CA GLU A 182 -18.69 24.44 -47.08
C GLU A 182 -19.23 25.55 -47.97
N GLU A 183 -19.08 25.39 -49.29
CA GLU A 183 -19.99 25.86 -50.34
C GLU A 183 -19.96 24.88 -51.52
#